data_e7c30004b14b72772d715108e53365e4
#
_entry.id   e7c30004b14b72772d715108e53365e4
#
_cell.length_a   1.000
_cell.length_b   1.000
_cell.length_c   1.000
_cell.angle_alpha   90.00
_cell.angle_beta   90.00
_cell.angle_gamma   90.00
#
_symmetry.space_group_name_H-M   'P 1'
#
loop_
_entity.id
_entity.type
_entity.pdbx_description
1 polymer ?
#
loop_
_entity_poly.entity_id
_entity_poly.type
_entity_poly.pdbx_seq_one_letter_code
_entity_poly.pdbx_strand_id
1 'polypeptide(L)'
;INDRMMGVARLPGDTAYPPGGRGNLLPPVPMGKSGSTMAKGFNKLGWHWWPSDVAIATEEYDGRAQCINLGACLWGCAQGAKGSADVTYWPHAERAGVELWTGCRVREITVNDEGMADGVVYFDADGVEQKVEAHVVIMACNGVGTPRLLLNSKSKLFPDGLANSSGLVGRNLLFHPYSFTEAPV
;
A
#
# COMPACT_ATOMS: atom_id res chain seq x y z
N ILE A 1 -9.42 -8.30 -8.03
CA ILE A 1 -7.99 -8.71 -8.21
C ILE A 1 -7.23 -8.49 -6.90
N ASN A 2 -7.25 -7.27 -6.34
CA ASN A 2 -6.49 -6.92 -5.16
C ASN A 2 -6.77 -7.83 -3.95
N ASP A 3 -8.03 -8.07 -3.61
CA ASP A 3 -8.42 -8.94 -2.49
C ASP A 3 -7.83 -10.36 -2.62
N ARG A 4 -7.79 -10.86 -3.85
CA ARG A 4 -7.19 -12.17 -4.15
C ARG A 4 -5.67 -12.15 -4.03
N MET A 5 -5.02 -11.14 -4.61
CA MET A 5 -3.56 -11.03 -4.57
C MET A 5 -3.04 -10.84 -3.15
N MET A 6 -3.73 -10.02 -2.36
CA MET A 6 -3.36 -9.74 -0.97
C MET A 6 -3.76 -10.85 0.00
N GLY A 7 -4.71 -11.72 -0.35
CA GLY A 7 -5.28 -12.72 0.55
C GLY A 7 -6.06 -12.06 1.69
N VAL A 8 -7.17 -11.38 1.33
CA VAL A 8 -7.99 -10.65 2.32
C VAL A 8 -8.86 -11.61 3.11
N ALA A 9 -8.75 -11.54 4.44
CA ALA A 9 -9.63 -12.21 5.38
C ALA A 9 -10.84 -11.31 5.69
N ARG A 10 -12.06 -11.86 5.60
CA ARG A 10 -13.31 -11.13 5.75
C ARG A 10 -14.41 -12.03 6.30
N LEU A 11 -15.34 -11.46 7.06
CA LEU A 11 -16.59 -12.11 7.42
C LEU A 11 -17.56 -12.04 6.21
N PRO A 12 -17.94 -13.17 5.59
CA PRO A 12 -18.87 -13.14 4.46
C PRO A 12 -20.29 -12.79 4.92
N GLY A 13 -21.02 -12.06 4.06
CA GLY A 13 -22.44 -11.78 4.30
C GLY A 13 -22.75 -10.68 5.31
N ASP A 14 -21.76 -9.92 5.76
CA ASP A 14 -22.01 -8.76 6.61
C ASP A 14 -22.75 -7.66 5.83
N THR A 15 -23.80 -7.11 6.44
CA THR A 15 -24.65 -6.07 5.82
C THR A 15 -23.97 -4.70 5.67
N ALA A 16 -22.85 -4.48 6.35
CA ALA A 16 -22.05 -3.26 6.20
C ALA A 16 -21.32 -3.19 4.86
N TYR A 17 -21.21 -4.30 4.13
CA TYR A 17 -20.57 -4.35 2.82
C TYR A 17 -21.59 -4.44 1.68
N PRO A 18 -21.32 -3.76 0.55
CA PRO A 18 -22.19 -3.88 -0.61
C PRO A 18 -22.30 -5.34 -1.07
N PRO A 19 -23.50 -5.78 -1.49
CA PRO A 19 -23.68 -7.10 -2.04
C PRO A 19 -22.81 -7.29 -3.29
N GLY A 20 -22.07 -8.38 -3.36
CA GLY A 20 -21.23 -8.73 -4.52
C GLY A 20 -19.73 -8.72 -4.28
N GLY A 21 -19.25 -8.63 -3.05
CA GLY A 21 -17.87 -8.92 -2.69
C GLY A 21 -17.51 -10.32 -3.20
N ARG A 22 -16.76 -10.37 -4.29
CA ARG A 22 -16.55 -11.60 -5.07
C ARG A 22 -15.19 -12.17 -4.77
N GLY A 23 -15.17 -13.44 -4.54
CA GLY A 23 -14.00 -14.26 -4.70
C GLY A 23 -13.51 -14.86 -3.42
N ASN A 24 -12.51 -15.68 -3.54
CA ASN A 24 -11.88 -16.48 -2.51
C ASN A 24 -11.34 -15.57 -1.38
N LEU A 25 -12.23 -15.19 -0.48
CA LEU A 25 -11.86 -14.49 0.74
C LEU A 25 -11.49 -15.54 1.77
N LEU A 26 -10.46 -15.23 2.53
CA LEU A 26 -10.06 -16.06 3.65
C LEU A 26 -11.03 -15.87 4.81
N PRO A 27 -11.18 -16.88 5.70
CA PRO A 27 -11.96 -16.71 6.93
C PRO A 27 -11.49 -15.50 7.74
N PRO A 28 -12.38 -14.82 8.49
CA PRO A 28 -12.00 -13.67 9.30
C PRO A 28 -10.95 -14.06 10.34
N VAL A 29 -10.09 -13.11 10.70
CA VAL A 29 -9.14 -13.31 11.79
C VAL A 29 -9.91 -13.64 13.08
N PRO A 30 -9.55 -14.71 13.80
CA PRO A 30 -10.18 -15.05 15.08
C PRO A 30 -10.04 -13.89 16.06
N MET A 31 -11.15 -13.51 16.69
CA MET A 31 -11.14 -12.47 17.73
C MET A 31 -10.37 -12.94 18.95
N GLY A 32 -9.41 -12.14 19.38
CA GLY A 32 -8.74 -12.32 20.66
C GLY A 32 -9.66 -11.98 21.85
N LYS A 33 -9.14 -12.14 23.05
CA LYS A 33 -9.88 -11.90 24.31
C LYS A 33 -10.45 -10.47 24.39
N SER A 34 -9.63 -9.46 24.01
CA SER A 34 -10.06 -8.05 24.01
C SER A 34 -11.21 -7.81 23.04
N GLY A 35 -11.09 -8.25 21.79
CA GLY A 35 -12.17 -8.12 20.79
C GLY A 35 -13.45 -8.81 21.22
N SER A 36 -13.37 -10.02 21.79
CA SER A 36 -14.52 -10.76 22.29
C SER A 36 -15.20 -10.04 23.49
N THR A 37 -14.42 -9.36 24.32
CA THR A 37 -14.95 -8.57 25.45
C THR A 37 -15.66 -7.32 24.93
N MET A 38 -15.07 -6.61 23.96
CA MET A 38 -15.71 -5.45 23.31
C MET A 38 -17.01 -5.85 22.60
N ALA A 39 -17.02 -6.96 21.87
CA ALA A 39 -18.19 -7.49 21.19
C ALA A 39 -19.36 -7.74 22.17
N LYS A 40 -19.08 -8.28 23.36
CA LYS A 40 -20.10 -8.44 24.42
C LYS A 40 -20.67 -7.11 24.87
N GLY A 41 -19.83 -6.07 24.97
CA GLY A 41 -20.25 -4.71 25.29
C GLY A 41 -21.16 -4.13 24.20
N PHE A 42 -20.76 -4.23 22.94
CA PHE A 42 -21.56 -3.76 21.81
C PHE A 42 -22.91 -4.47 21.72
N ASN A 43 -22.95 -5.79 21.95
CA ASN A 43 -24.20 -6.54 21.99
C ASN A 43 -25.16 -6.04 23.09
N LYS A 44 -24.65 -5.67 24.27
CA LYS A 44 -25.47 -5.08 25.35
C LYS A 44 -26.07 -3.72 24.98
N LEU A 45 -25.36 -2.97 24.11
CA LEU A 45 -25.80 -1.66 23.62
C LEU A 45 -26.65 -1.75 22.34
N GLY A 46 -26.86 -2.96 21.81
CA GLY A 46 -27.53 -3.16 20.52
C GLY A 46 -26.75 -2.61 19.31
N TRP A 47 -25.46 -2.43 19.45
CA TRP A 47 -24.60 -1.94 18.38
C TRP A 47 -24.14 -3.08 17.47
N HIS A 48 -24.15 -2.80 16.16
CA HIS A 48 -23.56 -3.72 15.18
C HIS A 48 -22.04 -3.68 15.26
N TRP A 49 -21.43 -4.82 15.13
CA TRP A 49 -19.98 -4.98 15.05
C TRP A 49 -19.63 -6.17 14.16
N TRP A 50 -18.45 -6.16 13.59
CA TRP A 50 -17.92 -7.27 12.77
C TRP A 50 -16.40 -7.30 12.84
N PRO A 51 -15.77 -8.47 12.52
CA PRO A 51 -14.32 -8.53 12.29
C PRO A 51 -13.93 -7.66 11.09
N SER A 52 -12.95 -6.78 11.27
CA SER A 52 -12.48 -5.92 10.19
C SER A 52 -11.86 -6.74 9.06
N ASP A 53 -12.04 -6.28 7.83
CA ASP A 53 -11.31 -6.80 6.68
C ASP A 53 -9.82 -6.52 6.85
N VAL A 54 -9.01 -7.54 6.66
CA VAL A 54 -7.55 -7.43 6.78
C VAL A 54 -6.85 -8.28 5.74
N ALA A 55 -5.75 -7.80 5.21
CA ALA A 55 -4.86 -8.55 4.32
C ALA A 55 -3.93 -9.44 5.15
N ILE A 56 -4.48 -10.49 5.75
CA ILE A 56 -3.75 -11.46 6.58
C ILE A 56 -4.16 -12.87 6.16
N ALA A 57 -3.19 -13.73 5.91
CA ALA A 57 -3.42 -15.14 5.63
C ALA A 57 -3.90 -15.84 6.91
N THR A 58 -5.20 -16.08 7.02
CA THR A 58 -5.83 -16.78 8.14
C THR A 58 -5.82 -18.30 7.99
N GLU A 59 -5.39 -18.77 6.83
CA GLU A 59 -5.01 -20.13 6.49
C GLU A 59 -3.86 -20.05 5.49
N GLU A 60 -3.25 -21.17 5.14
CA GLU A 60 -2.19 -21.17 4.11
C GLU A 60 -2.73 -20.62 2.79
N TYR A 61 -2.06 -19.61 2.23
CA TYR A 61 -2.52 -18.93 1.04
C TYR A 61 -1.38 -18.41 0.18
N ASP A 62 -1.36 -18.82 -1.08
CA ASP A 62 -0.38 -18.37 -2.09
C ASP A 62 1.09 -18.47 -1.59
N GLY A 63 1.43 -19.62 -1.00
CA GLY A 63 2.75 -19.91 -0.44
C GLY A 63 3.08 -19.20 0.88
N ARG A 64 2.14 -18.46 1.46
CA ARG A 64 2.28 -17.79 2.75
C ARG A 64 1.67 -18.65 3.86
N ALA A 65 2.40 -18.77 4.96
CA ALA A 65 1.93 -19.52 6.12
C ALA A 65 0.75 -18.81 6.82
N GLN A 66 -0.07 -19.60 7.50
CA GLN A 66 -1.15 -19.10 8.34
C GLN A 66 -0.62 -18.20 9.46
N CYS A 67 -1.33 -17.12 9.74
CA CYS A 67 -1.04 -16.21 10.85
C CYS A 67 -1.16 -16.91 12.21
N ILE A 68 -0.14 -16.81 13.02
CA ILE A 68 -0.08 -17.34 14.40
C ILE A 68 -0.20 -16.23 15.46
N ASN A 69 -0.72 -15.06 15.09
CA ASN A 69 -0.99 -13.94 16.00
C ASN A 69 0.24 -13.40 16.76
N LEU A 70 1.38 -13.24 16.08
CA LEU A 70 2.58 -12.63 16.68
C LEU A 70 2.39 -11.17 17.12
N GLY A 71 1.35 -10.47 16.63
CA GLY A 71 1.00 -9.12 17.05
C GLY A 71 1.82 -7.98 16.44
N ALA A 72 2.91 -8.27 15.77
CA ALA A 72 3.85 -7.27 15.25
C ALA A 72 3.50 -6.72 13.85
N CYS A 73 2.22 -6.76 13.42
CA CYS A 73 1.82 -6.45 12.05
C CYS A 73 2.22 -5.06 11.56
N LEU A 74 2.26 -4.06 12.45
CA LEU A 74 2.64 -2.67 12.11
C LEU A 74 4.15 -2.53 11.88
N TRP A 75 4.95 -3.35 12.53
CA TRP A 75 6.41 -3.31 12.48
C TRP A 75 7.02 -4.26 11.44
N GLY A 76 6.19 -5.13 10.88
CA GLY A 76 6.57 -6.18 9.96
C GLY A 76 6.03 -7.53 10.41
N CYS A 77 5.97 -8.48 9.49
CA CYS A 77 5.51 -9.83 9.77
C CYS A 77 6.62 -10.82 9.47
N ALA A 78 7.33 -11.27 10.52
CA ALA A 78 8.42 -12.24 10.38
C ALA A 78 7.97 -13.56 9.73
N GLN A 79 6.68 -13.86 9.78
CA GLN A 79 6.07 -15.08 9.25
C GLN A 79 5.60 -14.92 7.77
N GLY A 80 5.54 -13.69 7.24
CA GLY A 80 5.01 -13.44 5.90
C GLY A 80 3.48 -13.57 5.76
N ALA A 81 2.73 -13.79 6.85
CA ALA A 81 1.28 -13.94 6.81
C ALA A 81 0.55 -12.62 6.47
N LYS A 82 1.14 -11.45 6.82
CA LYS A 82 0.59 -10.15 6.42
C LYS A 82 0.77 -9.94 4.92
N GLY A 83 -0.34 -9.61 4.23
CA GLY A 83 -0.32 -9.32 2.80
C GLY A 83 0.18 -7.91 2.54
N SER A 84 1.48 -7.74 2.38
CA SER A 84 2.10 -6.53 1.87
C SER A 84 2.70 -6.78 0.48
N ALA A 85 2.94 -5.73 -0.30
CA ALA A 85 3.31 -5.84 -1.71
C ALA A 85 4.59 -6.67 -1.94
N ASP A 86 5.53 -6.61 -0.99
CA ASP A 86 6.80 -7.36 -1.02
C ASP A 86 6.61 -8.88 -0.98
N VAL A 87 5.59 -9.37 -0.30
CA VAL A 87 5.30 -10.82 -0.19
C VAL A 87 4.13 -11.27 -1.06
N THR A 88 3.43 -10.35 -1.70
CA THR A 88 2.26 -10.66 -2.55
C THR A 88 2.49 -10.34 -4.01
N TYR A 89 2.70 -9.09 -4.38
CA TYR A 89 2.81 -8.66 -5.78
C TYR A 89 4.20 -8.85 -6.36
N TRP A 90 5.26 -8.49 -5.62
CA TRP A 90 6.62 -8.55 -6.14
C TRP A 90 7.05 -9.95 -6.57
N PRO A 91 6.82 -11.03 -5.81
CA PRO A 91 7.20 -12.36 -6.27
C PRO A 91 6.51 -12.79 -7.57
N HIS A 92 5.27 -12.34 -7.79
CA HIS A 92 4.58 -12.59 -9.05
C HIS A 92 5.12 -11.72 -10.20
N ALA A 93 5.42 -10.46 -9.92
CA ALA A 93 5.97 -9.53 -10.90
C ALA A 93 7.34 -9.99 -11.42
N GLU A 94 8.25 -10.37 -10.52
CA GLU A 94 9.58 -10.89 -10.87
C GLU A 94 9.47 -12.17 -11.70
N ARG A 95 8.59 -13.10 -11.34
CA ARG A 95 8.32 -14.30 -12.16
C ARG A 95 7.76 -13.96 -13.54
N ALA A 96 7.11 -12.82 -13.69
CA ALA A 96 6.60 -12.31 -14.97
C ALA A 96 7.65 -11.49 -15.75
N GLY A 97 8.89 -11.39 -15.26
CA GLY A 97 10.00 -10.71 -15.94
C GLY A 97 10.16 -9.23 -15.57
N VAL A 98 9.51 -8.76 -14.51
CA VAL A 98 9.74 -7.39 -14.00
C VAL A 98 11.08 -7.36 -13.27
N GLU A 99 11.92 -6.39 -13.62
CA GLU A 99 13.18 -6.13 -12.93
C GLU A 99 12.96 -5.21 -11.72
N LEU A 100 13.43 -5.63 -10.57
CA LEU A 100 13.45 -4.83 -9.33
C LEU A 100 14.85 -4.32 -9.06
N TRP A 101 15.06 -3.02 -9.23
CA TRP A 101 16.33 -2.36 -8.94
C TRP A 101 16.29 -1.76 -7.53
N THR A 102 16.96 -2.40 -6.60
CA THR A 102 17.11 -1.94 -5.21
C THR A 102 18.33 -1.03 -5.05
N GLY A 103 18.36 -0.24 -3.97
CA GLY A 103 19.45 0.72 -3.74
C GLY A 103 19.43 1.92 -4.67
N CYS A 104 18.47 2.02 -5.58
CA CYS A 104 18.32 3.12 -6.52
C CYS A 104 17.42 4.22 -5.99
N ARG A 105 17.86 5.47 -6.12
CA ARG A 105 17.09 6.64 -5.67
C ARG A 105 16.83 7.59 -6.83
N VAL A 106 15.60 7.63 -7.33
CA VAL A 106 15.21 8.52 -8.41
C VAL A 106 15.30 9.98 -7.93
N ARG A 107 16.00 10.80 -8.72
CA ARG A 107 16.20 12.24 -8.50
C ARG A 107 15.16 13.06 -9.21
N GLU A 108 14.91 12.77 -10.49
CA GLU A 108 14.00 13.52 -11.35
C GLU A 108 13.45 12.65 -12.47
N ILE A 109 12.31 13.05 -13.01
CA ILE A 109 11.73 12.52 -14.24
C ILE A 109 12.20 13.41 -15.38
N THR A 110 12.69 12.81 -16.45
CA THR A 110 13.09 13.52 -17.67
C THR A 110 11.91 13.66 -18.62
N VAL A 111 11.95 14.70 -19.45
CA VAL A 111 10.94 14.97 -20.49
C VAL A 111 11.62 15.28 -21.80
N ASN A 112 10.99 14.89 -22.89
CA ASN A 112 11.40 15.23 -24.24
C ASN A 112 10.99 16.69 -24.64
N ASP A 113 11.30 17.10 -25.83
CA ASP A 113 11.02 18.45 -26.33
C ASP A 113 9.52 18.74 -26.46
N GLU A 114 8.66 17.72 -26.57
CA GLU A 114 7.21 17.83 -26.57
C GLU A 114 6.62 17.88 -25.16
N GLY A 115 7.45 17.76 -24.12
CA GLY A 115 7.02 17.79 -22.71
C GLY A 115 6.44 16.46 -22.20
N MET A 116 6.65 15.36 -22.93
CA MET A 116 6.26 14.02 -22.49
C MET A 116 7.39 13.38 -21.70
N ALA A 117 7.03 12.64 -20.62
CA ALA A 117 8.02 11.88 -19.86
C ALA A 117 8.70 10.85 -20.73
N ASP A 118 10.03 10.82 -20.71
CA ASP A 118 10.86 9.92 -21.52
C ASP A 118 11.83 9.06 -20.69
N GLY A 119 11.85 9.25 -19.36
CA GLY A 119 12.71 8.47 -18.49
C GLY A 119 12.87 9.07 -17.10
N VAL A 120 13.89 8.61 -16.40
CA VAL A 120 14.28 9.14 -15.09
C VAL A 120 15.80 9.22 -14.95
N VAL A 121 16.25 10.15 -14.11
CA VAL A 121 17.63 10.19 -13.57
C VAL A 121 17.57 9.67 -12.15
N TYR A 122 18.48 8.79 -11.80
CA TYR A 122 18.56 8.19 -10.47
C TYR A 122 20.03 8.05 -10.01
N PHE A 123 20.22 7.93 -8.71
CA PHE A 123 21.49 7.51 -8.12
C PHE A 123 21.41 6.01 -7.84
N ASP A 124 22.42 5.27 -8.28
CA ASP A 124 22.59 3.85 -7.97
C ASP A 124 23.07 3.62 -6.53
N ALA A 125 23.33 2.37 -6.18
CA ALA A 125 23.79 1.99 -4.84
C ALA A 125 25.13 2.63 -4.43
N ASP A 126 25.98 2.95 -5.39
CA ASP A 126 27.28 3.61 -5.19
C ASP A 126 27.16 5.14 -5.19
N GLY A 127 25.95 5.66 -5.36
CA GLY A 127 25.68 7.10 -5.44
C GLY A 127 26.06 7.74 -6.77
N VAL A 128 26.32 6.94 -7.80
CA VAL A 128 26.63 7.42 -9.15
C VAL A 128 25.31 7.74 -9.87
N GLU A 129 25.30 8.90 -10.56
CA GLU A 129 24.15 9.32 -11.33
C GLU A 129 24.02 8.50 -12.61
N GLN A 130 22.84 7.97 -12.84
CA GLN A 130 22.48 7.14 -13.99
C GLN A 130 21.19 7.67 -14.63
N LYS A 131 20.96 7.34 -15.90
CA LYS A 131 19.73 7.63 -16.62
C LYS A 131 19.15 6.33 -17.18
N VAL A 132 17.82 6.18 -17.11
CA VAL A 132 17.09 5.13 -17.81
C VAL A 132 15.94 5.73 -18.59
N GLU A 133 15.75 5.30 -19.81
CA GLU A 133 14.67 5.72 -20.70
C GLU A 133 13.47 4.78 -20.59
N ALA A 134 12.28 5.33 -20.69
CA ALA A 134 11.04 4.58 -20.63
C ALA A 134 9.92 5.29 -21.40
N HIS A 135 9.06 4.53 -22.06
CA HIS A 135 7.87 5.08 -22.75
C HIS A 135 6.80 5.56 -21.77
N VAL A 136 6.79 5.03 -20.55
CA VAL A 136 5.83 5.40 -19.49
C VAL A 136 6.56 5.42 -18.16
N VAL A 137 6.37 6.48 -17.39
CA VAL A 137 6.90 6.60 -16.02
C VAL A 137 5.72 6.64 -15.03
N ILE A 138 5.67 5.68 -14.13
CA ILE A 138 4.64 5.60 -13.09
C ILE A 138 5.24 6.03 -11.75
N MET A 139 4.72 7.10 -11.17
CA MET A 139 5.12 7.55 -9.85
C MET A 139 4.25 6.91 -8.76
N ALA A 140 4.86 6.10 -7.93
CA ALA A 140 4.21 5.45 -6.79
C ALA A 140 4.98 5.71 -5.48
N CYS A 141 5.46 6.96 -5.29
CA CYS A 141 6.39 7.37 -4.23
C CYS A 141 5.66 7.87 -2.97
N ASN A 142 4.42 7.47 -2.74
CA ASN A 142 3.52 7.92 -1.66
C ASN A 142 3.16 9.42 -1.69
N GLY A 143 2.40 9.88 -0.69
CA GLY A 143 1.89 11.26 -0.61
C GLY A 143 2.96 12.33 -0.34
N VAL A 144 4.16 11.94 0.08
CA VAL A 144 5.29 12.87 0.31
C VAL A 144 6.32 12.79 -0.82
N GLY A 145 6.71 11.57 -1.20
CA GLY A 145 7.73 11.36 -2.22
C GLY A 145 7.30 11.79 -3.62
N THR A 146 6.05 11.54 -3.99
CA THR A 146 5.51 11.91 -5.31
C THR A 146 5.57 13.42 -5.57
N PRO A 147 5.00 14.30 -4.72
CA PRO A 147 5.10 15.74 -4.95
C PRO A 147 6.56 16.25 -4.88
N ARG A 148 7.39 15.67 -4.01
CA ARG A 148 8.81 16.01 -3.98
C ARG A 148 9.50 15.70 -5.31
N LEU A 149 9.24 14.54 -5.88
CA LEU A 149 9.82 14.14 -7.17
C LEU A 149 9.33 15.06 -8.30
N LEU A 150 8.04 15.40 -8.34
CA LEU A 150 7.48 16.35 -9.30
C LEU A 150 8.14 17.72 -9.22
N LEU A 151 8.31 18.27 -8.02
CA LEU A 151 8.94 19.58 -7.79
C LEU A 151 10.44 19.57 -8.14
N ASN A 152 11.12 18.45 -8.00
CA ASN A 152 12.52 18.28 -8.40
C ASN A 152 12.69 18.13 -9.92
N SER A 153 11.67 17.63 -10.62
CA SER A 153 11.70 17.37 -12.05
C SER A 153 11.45 18.66 -12.86
N LYS A 154 12.45 19.54 -12.89
CA LYS A 154 12.40 20.84 -13.57
C LYS A 154 13.00 20.77 -14.96
N SER A 155 12.42 21.52 -15.88
CA SER A 155 12.96 21.70 -17.23
C SER A 155 12.63 23.09 -17.77
N LYS A 156 13.04 23.39 -18.98
CA LYS A 156 12.66 24.65 -19.66
C LYS A 156 11.14 24.77 -19.83
N LEU A 157 10.46 23.64 -20.08
CA LEU A 157 9.00 23.59 -20.24
C LEU A 157 8.28 23.61 -18.89
N PHE A 158 8.92 23.12 -17.84
CA PHE A 158 8.36 22.99 -16.50
C PHE A 158 9.28 23.61 -15.44
N PRO A 159 9.46 24.94 -15.42
CA PRO A 159 10.42 25.62 -14.53
C PRO A 159 10.08 25.45 -13.05
N ASP A 160 8.81 25.26 -12.70
CA ASP A 160 8.28 25.10 -11.34
C ASP A 160 8.05 23.62 -10.96
N GLY A 161 8.54 22.68 -11.77
CA GLY A 161 8.37 21.25 -11.59
C GLY A 161 7.23 20.68 -12.44
N LEU A 162 7.25 19.36 -12.63
CA LEU A 162 6.24 18.65 -13.41
C LEU A 162 4.86 18.73 -12.77
N ALA A 163 3.81 18.79 -13.61
CA ALA A 163 2.39 18.83 -13.21
C ALA A 163 2.03 19.97 -12.22
N ASN A 164 2.86 21.02 -12.13
CA ASN A 164 2.69 22.11 -11.15
C ASN A 164 2.21 23.43 -11.73
N SER A 165 1.48 23.43 -12.85
CA SER A 165 0.91 24.64 -13.46
C SER A 165 -0.07 25.38 -12.53
N SER A 166 -0.70 24.65 -11.61
CA SER A 166 -1.60 25.23 -10.58
C SER A 166 -0.86 25.79 -9.36
N GLY A 167 0.45 25.49 -9.17
CA GLY A 167 1.21 25.78 -7.96
C GLY A 167 0.80 25.00 -6.71
N LEU A 168 -0.02 23.95 -6.88
CA LEU A 168 -0.59 23.17 -5.76
C LEU A 168 0.20 21.90 -5.42
N VAL A 169 1.16 21.49 -6.23
CA VAL A 169 1.99 20.32 -5.95
C VAL A 169 2.76 20.51 -4.64
N GLY A 170 2.64 19.55 -3.75
CA GLY A 170 3.26 19.59 -2.42
C GLY A 170 2.55 20.47 -1.38
N ARG A 171 1.36 20.98 -1.70
CA ARG A 171 0.53 21.76 -0.78
C ARG A 171 -0.69 20.93 -0.34
N ASN A 172 -1.32 21.38 0.77
CA ASN A 172 -2.57 20.84 1.28
C ASN A 172 -2.49 19.32 1.59
N LEU A 173 -1.41 18.86 2.19
CA LEU A 173 -1.28 17.49 2.64
C LEU A 173 -2.39 17.17 3.65
N LEU A 174 -3.18 16.15 3.35
CA LEU A 174 -4.26 15.66 4.20
C LEU A 174 -4.00 14.19 4.58
N PHE A 175 -4.23 13.88 5.85
CA PHE A 175 -4.27 12.53 6.36
C PHE A 175 -5.72 12.16 6.72
N HIS A 176 -6.01 10.86 6.75
CA HIS A 176 -7.28 10.39 7.32
C HIS A 176 -7.33 10.80 8.80
N PRO A 177 -8.45 11.37 9.28
CA PRO A 177 -8.65 11.57 10.70
C PRO A 177 -8.81 10.20 11.39
N TYR A 178 -8.10 10.00 12.48
CA TYR A 178 -8.23 8.82 13.33
C TYR A 178 -8.70 9.24 14.72
N SER A 179 -9.64 8.49 15.27
CA SER A 179 -10.01 8.57 16.68
C SER A 179 -9.56 7.30 17.38
N PHE A 180 -8.90 7.43 18.50
CA PHE A 180 -8.54 6.32 19.38
C PHE A 180 -9.28 6.47 20.69
N THR A 181 -9.84 5.36 21.15
CA THR A 181 -10.37 5.26 22.53
C THR A 181 -9.56 4.19 23.23
N GLU A 182 -8.93 4.56 24.32
CA GLU A 182 -8.20 3.63 25.18
C GLU A 182 -8.99 3.44 26.48
N ALA A 183 -9.08 2.21 26.93
CA ALA A 183 -9.66 1.87 28.22
C ALA A 183 -8.76 0.83 28.91
N PRO A 184 -8.45 1.02 30.20
CA PRO A 184 -7.76 0.00 30.97
C PRO A 184 -8.65 -1.24 31.10
N VAL A 185 -8.05 -2.41 30.94
CA VAL A 185 -8.69 -3.72 31.07
C VAL A 185 -8.08 -4.53 32.20
#